data_589d3d614901f2650fb9a477e4cb4e6a
#
_entry.id   589d3d614901f2650fb9a477e4cb4e6a
#
_cell.length_a   1.000
_cell.length_b   1.000
_cell.length_c   1.000
_cell.angle_alpha   90.00
_cell.angle_beta   90.00
_cell.angle_gamma   90.00
#
_symmetry.space_group_name_H-M   'P 1'
#
loop_
_entity.id
_entity.type
_entity.pdbx_description
1 polymer ?
#
loop_
_entity_poly.entity_id
_entity_poly.type
_entity_poly.pdbx_seq_one_letter_code
_entity_poly.pdbx_strand_id
1 'polypeptide(L)'
;MKRHALSTRLWHWLNLLCVTVLFMSGLTISNAHRRLYWGDWGFSAEQAWLIVPRFPDWMTIPGYYSLAVARDWHILMAWPFALGLLFMWLAMLANRHFANDIATSPREWRPSAIGRDIAAHLKLDFSHAGRKYNFLQKLAYGLVLGVFLPMMVFTGIAISPGMGPTFGWLIELLGGRQSARSLHFIFA
;
A
#
# COMPACT_ATOMS: atom_id res chain seq x y z
N MET A 1 30.64 10.56 1.83
CA MET A 1 29.30 9.90 1.74
C MET A 1 28.41 10.46 2.85
N LYS A 2 27.31 11.15 2.53
CA LYS A 2 26.32 11.58 3.53
C LYS A 2 25.56 10.33 4.01
N ARG A 3 25.83 9.88 5.23
CA ARG A 3 25.06 8.81 5.86
C ARG A 3 23.66 9.35 6.19
N HIS A 4 22.62 8.59 5.89
CA HIS A 4 21.27 8.95 6.31
C HIS A 4 21.21 9.14 7.83
N ALA A 5 20.41 10.11 8.30
CA ALA A 5 20.20 10.35 9.73
C ALA A 5 19.69 9.08 10.42
N LEU A 6 20.03 8.89 11.70
CA LEU A 6 19.59 7.73 12.48
C LEU A 6 18.06 7.59 12.48
N SER A 7 17.34 8.70 12.59
CA SER A 7 15.88 8.74 12.51
C SER A 7 15.33 8.14 11.22
N THR A 8 15.92 8.46 10.06
CA THR A 8 15.52 7.91 8.77
C THR A 8 15.75 6.40 8.71
N ARG A 9 16.85 5.92 9.28
CA ARG A 9 17.16 4.48 9.32
C ARG A 9 16.20 3.71 10.23
N LEU A 10 15.94 4.22 11.44
CA LEU A 10 14.99 3.62 12.38
C LEU A 10 13.59 3.57 11.80
N TRP A 11 13.17 4.66 11.15
CA TRP A 11 11.91 4.74 10.44
C TRP A 11 11.79 3.69 9.33
N HIS A 12 12.83 3.53 8.51
CA HIS A 12 12.84 2.52 7.45
C HIS A 12 12.68 1.10 8.01
N TRP A 13 13.40 0.75 9.08
CA TRP A 13 13.30 -0.57 9.71
C TRP A 13 11.94 -0.81 10.37
N LEU A 14 11.37 0.22 11.02
CA LEU A 14 10.02 0.11 11.58
C LEU A 14 8.98 -0.15 10.49
N ASN A 15 9.05 0.58 9.38
CA ASN A 15 8.14 0.35 8.25
C ASN A 15 8.32 -1.03 7.64
N LEU A 16 9.55 -1.51 7.48
CA LEU A 16 9.80 -2.85 6.97
C LEU A 16 9.15 -3.91 7.88
N LEU A 17 9.32 -3.77 9.20
CA LEU A 17 8.67 -4.66 10.16
C LEU A 17 7.14 -4.60 10.05
N CYS A 18 6.56 -3.39 10.08
CA CYS A 18 5.11 -3.21 9.98
C CYS A 18 4.56 -3.83 8.69
N VAL A 19 5.15 -3.52 7.53
CA VAL A 19 4.69 -4.04 6.23
C VAL A 19 4.81 -5.55 6.16
N THR A 20 5.91 -6.13 6.67
CA THR A 20 6.08 -7.60 6.69
C THR A 20 4.99 -8.27 7.52
N VAL A 21 4.73 -7.78 8.74
CA VAL A 21 3.70 -8.37 9.62
C VAL A 21 2.30 -8.13 9.05
N LEU A 22 2.01 -6.94 8.51
CA LEU A 22 0.74 -6.62 7.87
C LEU A 22 0.47 -7.54 6.67
N PHE A 23 1.46 -7.72 5.80
CA PHE A 23 1.34 -8.59 4.64
C PHE A 23 1.07 -10.05 5.07
N MET A 24 1.94 -10.61 5.92
CA MET A 24 1.83 -12.00 6.36
C MET A 24 0.53 -12.28 7.15
N SER A 25 0.10 -11.37 8.02
CA SER A 25 -1.18 -11.50 8.73
C SER A 25 -2.38 -11.30 7.79
N GLY A 26 -2.25 -10.42 6.80
CA GLY A 26 -3.22 -10.24 5.73
C GLY A 26 -3.44 -11.52 4.90
N LEU A 27 -2.39 -12.29 4.63
CA LEU A 27 -2.51 -13.60 3.96
C LEU A 27 -3.33 -14.61 4.80
N THR A 28 -3.17 -14.64 6.13
CA THR A 28 -4.02 -15.46 7.01
C THR A 28 -5.47 -15.02 6.95
N ILE A 29 -5.72 -13.70 7.00
CA ILE A 29 -7.08 -13.15 6.88
C ILE A 29 -7.68 -13.50 5.51
N SER A 30 -6.89 -13.42 4.44
CA SER A 30 -7.29 -13.82 3.10
C SER A 30 -7.64 -15.32 3.02
N ASN A 31 -6.91 -16.19 3.72
CA ASN A 31 -7.22 -17.61 3.83
C ASN A 31 -8.62 -17.88 4.42
N ALA A 32 -9.11 -17.00 5.30
CA ALA A 32 -10.47 -17.08 5.85
C ALA A 32 -11.54 -16.53 4.89
N HIS A 33 -11.15 -15.60 4.01
CA HIS A 33 -12.06 -14.86 3.14
C HIS A 33 -11.60 -14.90 1.68
N ARG A 34 -11.45 -16.09 1.15
CA ARG A 34 -10.84 -16.37 -0.16
C ARG A 34 -11.62 -15.84 -1.37
N ARG A 35 -12.92 -15.59 -1.22
CA ARG A 35 -13.76 -15.08 -2.29
C ARG A 35 -13.87 -13.58 -2.20
N LEU A 36 -13.56 -12.89 -3.29
CA LEU A 36 -13.61 -11.44 -3.41
C LEU A 36 -14.79 -11.05 -4.30
N TYR A 37 -15.54 -10.04 -3.86
CA TYR A 37 -16.76 -9.59 -4.51
C TYR A 37 -16.74 -8.07 -4.68
N TRP A 38 -17.65 -7.57 -5.51
CA TRP A 38 -17.96 -6.15 -5.59
C TRP A 38 -19.32 -5.87 -4.94
N GLY A 39 -19.53 -4.64 -4.44
CA GLY A 39 -20.74 -4.22 -3.74
C GLY A 39 -20.71 -4.54 -2.25
N ASP A 40 -21.89 -4.69 -1.64
CA ASP A 40 -22.04 -4.92 -0.19
C ASP A 40 -22.04 -6.40 0.17
N TRP A 41 -22.53 -7.24 -0.72
CA TRP A 41 -22.81 -8.66 -0.45
C TRP A 41 -22.10 -9.58 -1.45
N GLY A 42 -21.90 -10.83 -1.04
CA GLY A 42 -21.38 -11.89 -1.89
C GLY A 42 -21.48 -13.22 -1.16
N PHE A 43 -22.18 -14.19 -1.76
CA PHE A 43 -22.50 -15.45 -1.11
C PHE A 43 -22.00 -16.67 -1.86
N SER A 44 -22.09 -16.67 -3.18
CA SER A 44 -21.75 -17.84 -4.01
C SER A 44 -20.38 -17.70 -4.68
N ALA A 45 -19.82 -18.81 -5.14
CA ALA A 45 -18.56 -18.81 -5.86
C ALA A 45 -18.69 -18.11 -7.23
N GLU A 46 -19.85 -18.23 -7.87
CA GLU A 46 -20.14 -17.65 -9.19
C GLU A 46 -20.19 -16.13 -9.17
N GLN A 47 -20.51 -15.54 -8.02
CA GLN A 47 -20.54 -14.09 -7.82
C GLN A 47 -19.15 -13.50 -7.54
N ALA A 48 -18.17 -14.35 -7.19
CA ALA A 48 -16.84 -13.90 -6.88
C ALA A 48 -16.09 -13.53 -8.17
N TRP A 49 -15.54 -12.30 -8.22
CA TRP A 49 -14.69 -11.90 -9.34
C TRP A 49 -13.29 -12.53 -9.25
N LEU A 50 -12.87 -12.92 -8.03
CA LEU A 50 -11.61 -13.63 -7.78
C LEU A 50 -11.76 -14.60 -6.62
N ILE A 51 -11.24 -15.81 -6.78
CA ILE A 51 -11.07 -16.79 -5.72
C ILE A 51 -9.58 -16.96 -5.49
N VAL A 52 -9.10 -16.47 -4.37
CA VAL A 52 -7.68 -16.48 -4.00
C VAL A 52 -7.26 -17.89 -3.55
N PRO A 53 -6.11 -18.42 -4.01
CA PRO A 53 -5.58 -19.69 -3.50
C PRO A 53 -5.25 -19.58 -2.01
N ARG A 54 -5.22 -20.73 -1.32
CA ARG A 54 -4.80 -20.75 0.08
C ARG A 54 -3.28 -20.57 0.17
N PHE A 55 -2.85 -19.63 1.00
CA PHE A 55 -1.44 -19.41 1.30
C PHE A 55 -0.97 -20.40 2.36
N PRO A 56 0.25 -20.98 2.21
CA PRO A 56 0.79 -21.93 3.18
C PRO A 56 1.21 -21.24 4.49
N ASP A 57 1.24 -22.00 5.57
CA ASP A 57 1.45 -21.49 6.93
C ASP A 57 2.82 -20.79 7.10
N TRP A 58 3.84 -21.18 6.35
CA TRP A 58 5.15 -20.53 6.39
C TRP A 58 5.17 -19.10 5.84
N MET A 59 4.16 -18.72 5.04
CA MET A 59 3.99 -17.35 4.50
C MET A 59 3.10 -16.48 5.38
N THR A 60 2.54 -17.00 6.47
CA THR A 60 1.47 -16.36 7.23
C THR A 60 1.87 -16.06 8.67
N ILE A 61 1.20 -15.08 9.27
CA ILE A 61 1.26 -14.80 10.71
C ILE A 61 -0.17 -14.89 11.28
N PRO A 62 -0.40 -15.71 12.31
CA PRO A 62 0.52 -16.74 12.85
C PRO A 62 0.82 -17.83 11.82
N GLY A 63 1.89 -18.61 12.04
CA GLY A 63 2.27 -19.76 11.19
C GLY A 63 1.33 -20.96 11.33
N TYR A 64 0.07 -20.70 11.62
CA TYR A 64 -1.05 -21.65 11.71
C TYR A 64 -2.36 -20.88 11.47
N TYR A 65 -3.42 -21.59 11.09
CA TYR A 65 -4.68 -20.93 10.82
C TYR A 65 -5.37 -20.44 12.10
N SER A 66 -5.40 -19.15 12.30
CA SER A 66 -6.19 -18.47 13.33
C SER A 66 -6.55 -17.05 12.86
N LEU A 67 -7.81 -16.84 12.49
CA LEU A 67 -8.31 -15.55 12.04
C LEU A 67 -8.26 -14.49 13.15
N ALA A 68 -8.55 -14.87 14.40
CA ALA A 68 -8.52 -13.95 15.54
C ALA A 68 -7.11 -13.41 15.77
N VAL A 69 -6.15 -14.30 15.94
CA VAL A 69 -4.73 -13.92 16.16
C VAL A 69 -4.17 -13.14 14.97
N ALA A 70 -4.51 -13.51 13.74
CA ALA A 70 -4.08 -12.77 12.56
C ALA A 70 -4.62 -11.33 12.54
N ARG A 71 -5.89 -11.13 12.92
CA ARG A 71 -6.48 -9.78 13.05
C ARG A 71 -5.81 -8.95 14.13
N ASP A 72 -5.46 -9.55 15.27
CA ASP A 72 -4.77 -8.85 16.35
C ASP A 72 -3.40 -8.34 15.88
N TRP A 73 -2.59 -9.18 15.24
CA TRP A 73 -1.33 -8.78 14.64
C TRP A 73 -1.49 -7.71 13.55
N HIS A 74 -2.49 -7.88 12.69
CA HIS A 74 -2.75 -6.93 11.61
C HIS A 74 -3.13 -5.55 12.15
N ILE A 75 -4.07 -5.49 13.08
CA ILE A 75 -4.52 -4.23 13.70
C ILE A 75 -3.39 -3.58 14.50
N LEU A 76 -2.63 -4.38 15.28
CA LEU A 76 -1.50 -3.88 16.06
C LEU A 76 -0.48 -3.16 15.15
N MET A 77 -0.14 -3.73 14.00
CA MET A 77 0.84 -3.14 13.08
C MET A 77 0.24 -2.05 12.16
N ALA A 78 -1.06 -2.06 11.96
CA ALA A 78 -1.74 -1.02 11.16
C ALA A 78 -1.63 0.38 11.80
N TRP A 79 -1.67 0.47 13.14
CA TRP A 79 -1.55 1.74 13.83
C TRP A 79 -0.18 2.42 13.66
N PRO A 80 0.96 1.79 14.02
CA PRO A 80 2.27 2.40 13.81
C PRO A 80 2.55 2.66 12.32
N PHE A 81 2.06 1.80 11.42
CA PHE A 81 2.19 2.01 9.99
C PHE A 81 1.41 3.26 9.52
N ALA A 82 0.12 3.39 9.87
CA ALA A 82 -0.73 4.51 9.44
C ALA A 82 -0.27 5.84 10.04
N LEU A 83 0.06 5.87 11.34
CA LEU A 83 0.59 7.06 11.99
C LEU A 83 1.91 7.49 11.37
N GLY A 84 2.75 6.53 11.10
CA GLY A 84 4.01 6.80 10.48
C GLY A 84 3.89 7.30 9.05
N LEU A 85 3.01 6.76 8.26
CA LEU A 85 2.70 7.26 6.93
C LEU A 85 2.20 8.72 7.00
N LEU A 86 1.32 9.01 7.97
CA LEU A 86 0.82 10.37 8.20
C LEU A 86 1.97 11.34 8.54
N PHE A 87 2.85 10.98 9.48
CA PHE A 87 4.00 11.81 9.82
C PHE A 87 4.95 12.03 8.65
N MET A 88 5.20 10.99 7.86
CA MET A 88 6.01 11.11 6.65
C MET A 88 5.39 12.10 5.67
N TRP A 89 4.08 12.06 5.44
CA TRP A 89 3.40 12.99 4.55
C TRP A 89 3.46 14.42 5.05
N LEU A 90 3.19 14.63 6.33
CA LEU A 90 3.29 15.96 6.93
C LEU A 90 4.71 16.52 6.78
N ALA A 91 5.74 15.70 7.01
CA ALA A 91 7.12 16.09 6.80
C ALA A 91 7.43 16.41 5.33
N MET A 92 6.93 15.61 4.38
CA MET A 92 7.12 15.85 2.94
C MET A 92 6.44 17.15 2.47
N LEU A 93 5.27 17.46 3.02
CA LEU A 93 4.57 18.72 2.75
C LEU A 93 5.32 19.92 3.35
N ALA A 94 5.73 19.83 4.62
CA ALA A 94 6.46 20.89 5.31
C ALA A 94 7.80 21.23 4.62
N ASN A 95 8.52 20.20 4.18
CA ASN A 95 9.82 20.34 3.51
C ASN A 95 9.70 20.56 1.99
N ARG A 96 8.49 20.67 1.45
CA ARG A 96 8.21 20.78 0.00
C ARG A 96 8.87 19.67 -0.83
N HIS A 97 9.23 18.55 -0.20
CA HIS A 97 9.92 17.45 -0.86
C HIS A 97 9.11 16.86 -2.02
N PHE A 98 7.80 16.74 -1.83
CA PHE A 98 6.91 16.28 -2.89
C PHE A 98 6.96 17.20 -4.12
N ALA A 99 6.79 18.51 -3.91
CA ALA A 99 6.78 19.47 -5.00
C ALA A 99 8.13 19.60 -5.71
N ASN A 100 9.24 19.52 -4.97
CA ASN A 100 10.58 19.74 -5.52
C ASN A 100 11.18 18.49 -6.17
N ASP A 101 10.93 17.31 -5.59
CA ASP A 101 11.64 16.09 -5.97
C ASP A 101 10.74 15.04 -6.64
N ILE A 102 9.45 14.94 -6.27
CA ILE A 102 8.55 13.87 -6.75
C ILE A 102 7.59 14.37 -7.83
N ALA A 103 7.11 15.60 -7.75
CA ALA A 103 6.20 16.15 -8.75
C ALA A 103 6.81 16.08 -10.15
N THR A 104 6.00 15.57 -11.09
CA THR A 104 6.40 15.47 -12.51
C THR A 104 6.09 16.77 -13.24
N SER A 105 6.91 17.10 -14.24
CA SER A 105 6.66 18.24 -15.13
C SER A 105 6.00 17.80 -16.43
N PRO A 106 5.22 18.67 -17.13
CA PRO A 106 4.60 18.31 -18.41
C PRO A 106 5.59 17.85 -19.49
N ARG A 107 6.85 18.28 -19.40
CA ARG A 107 7.91 17.87 -20.33
C ARG A 107 8.31 16.41 -20.14
N GLU A 108 8.22 15.87 -18.92
CA GLU A 108 8.56 14.48 -18.60
C GLU A 108 7.49 13.50 -19.12
N TRP A 109 6.27 13.97 -19.38
CA TRP A 109 5.16 13.17 -19.94
C TRP A 109 5.21 13.00 -21.46
N ARG A 110 6.18 13.62 -22.14
CA ARG A 110 6.32 13.44 -23.58
C ARG A 110 6.71 11.99 -23.89
N PRO A 111 6.11 11.32 -24.91
CA PRO A 111 6.42 9.94 -25.26
C PRO A 111 7.90 9.68 -25.47
N SER A 112 8.61 10.64 -26.08
CA SER A 112 10.06 10.55 -26.30
C SER A 112 10.89 10.60 -24.99
N ALA A 113 10.42 11.29 -23.97
CA ALA A 113 11.06 11.33 -22.65
C ALA A 113 10.83 10.02 -21.90
N ILE A 114 9.58 9.52 -21.90
CA ILE A 114 9.21 8.24 -21.31
C ILE A 114 9.97 7.09 -21.98
N GLY A 115 10.03 7.07 -23.31
CA GLY A 115 10.75 6.03 -24.05
C GLY A 115 12.24 5.99 -23.74
N ARG A 116 12.88 7.15 -23.59
CA ARG A 116 14.31 7.22 -23.18
C ARG A 116 14.51 6.68 -21.76
N ASP A 117 13.60 7.01 -20.84
CA ASP A 117 13.68 6.58 -19.43
C ASP A 117 13.49 5.07 -19.32
N ILE A 118 12.52 4.50 -20.06
CA ILE A 118 12.33 3.05 -20.15
C ILE A 118 13.56 2.37 -20.74
N ALA A 119 14.11 2.90 -21.84
CA ALA A 119 15.29 2.32 -22.47
C ALA A 119 16.53 2.36 -21.55
N ALA A 120 16.70 3.41 -20.76
CA ALA A 120 17.75 3.51 -19.75
C ALA A 120 17.59 2.43 -18.67
N HIS A 121 16.36 2.24 -18.15
CA HIS A 121 16.08 1.17 -17.16
C HIS A 121 16.34 -0.23 -17.70
N LEU A 122 15.96 -0.51 -18.95
CA LEU A 122 16.23 -1.82 -19.58
C LEU A 122 17.73 -2.07 -19.77
N LYS A 123 18.53 -1.01 -19.94
CA LYS A 123 20.00 -1.07 -20.02
C LYS A 123 20.68 -1.03 -18.66
N LEU A 124 19.93 -0.98 -17.55
CA LEU A 124 20.43 -0.78 -16.18
C LEU A 124 21.26 0.49 -16.02
N ASP A 125 21.02 1.49 -16.86
CA ASP A 125 21.65 2.82 -16.77
C ASP A 125 20.79 3.71 -15.86
N PHE A 126 21.23 3.88 -14.64
CA PHE A 126 20.57 4.71 -13.62
C PHE A 126 21.25 6.07 -13.45
N SER A 127 22.02 6.53 -14.45
CA SER A 127 22.60 7.86 -14.44
C SER A 127 21.51 8.92 -14.59
N HIS A 128 21.41 9.82 -13.62
CA HIS A 128 20.27 10.76 -13.53
C HIS A 128 20.60 12.15 -14.12
N ALA A 129 21.70 12.31 -14.83
CA ALA A 129 22.13 13.58 -15.43
C ALA A 129 21.94 14.79 -14.49
N GLY A 130 22.35 14.65 -13.20
CA GLY A 130 22.25 15.68 -12.17
C GLY A 130 20.88 15.84 -11.51
N ARG A 131 19.88 15.06 -11.90
CA ARG A 131 18.55 15.01 -11.22
C ARG A 131 18.56 13.99 -10.09
N LYS A 132 17.77 14.23 -9.05
CA LYS A 132 17.65 13.30 -7.91
C LYS A 132 16.89 12.02 -8.28
N TYR A 133 15.83 12.15 -9.08
CA TYR A 133 14.99 11.05 -9.58
C TYR A 133 14.71 11.22 -11.06
N ASN A 134 14.61 10.11 -11.78
CA ASN A 134 14.09 10.07 -13.14
C ASN A 134 12.55 10.02 -13.14
N PHE A 135 11.92 10.12 -14.31
CA PHE A 135 10.45 10.15 -14.43
C PHE A 135 9.78 8.89 -13.89
N LEU A 136 10.28 7.69 -14.21
CA LEU A 136 9.70 6.45 -13.74
C LEU A 136 9.79 6.29 -12.21
N GLN A 137 10.89 6.73 -11.61
CA GLN A 137 11.03 6.75 -10.15
C GLN A 137 10.06 7.75 -9.51
N LYS A 138 9.90 8.96 -10.07
CA LYS A 138 8.91 9.93 -9.60
C LYS A 138 7.48 9.37 -9.69
N LEU A 139 7.16 8.72 -10.82
CA LEU A 139 5.86 8.09 -11.01
C LEU A 139 5.62 6.97 -10.00
N ALA A 140 6.59 6.08 -9.80
CA ALA A 140 6.50 5.00 -8.82
C ALA A 140 6.31 5.54 -7.41
N TYR A 141 7.10 6.52 -6.98
CA TYR A 141 6.93 7.15 -5.66
C TYR A 141 5.58 7.85 -5.54
N GLY A 142 5.15 8.59 -6.57
CA GLY A 142 3.85 9.25 -6.59
C GLY A 142 2.68 8.27 -6.47
N LEU A 143 2.72 7.14 -7.19
CA LEU A 143 1.71 6.10 -7.11
C LEU A 143 1.72 5.39 -5.76
N VAL A 144 2.88 4.96 -5.29
CA VAL A 144 2.97 4.24 -4.00
C VAL A 144 2.57 5.14 -2.85
N LEU A 145 3.20 6.32 -2.71
CA LEU A 145 2.97 7.22 -1.59
C LEU A 145 1.66 8.01 -1.70
N GLY A 146 1.20 8.30 -2.91
CA GLY A 146 0.03 9.14 -3.15
C GLY A 146 -1.27 8.37 -3.41
N VAL A 147 -1.19 7.10 -3.79
CA VAL A 147 -2.37 6.29 -4.12
C VAL A 147 -2.40 4.99 -3.31
N PHE A 148 -1.40 4.11 -3.45
CA PHE A 148 -1.48 2.75 -2.92
C PHE A 148 -1.50 2.73 -1.39
N LEU A 149 -0.56 3.41 -0.73
CA LEU A 149 -0.52 3.42 0.73
C LEU A 149 -1.73 4.15 1.37
N PRO A 150 -2.22 5.29 0.83
CA PRO A 150 -3.49 5.85 1.29
C PRO A 150 -4.67 4.92 1.13
N MET A 151 -4.79 4.30 -0.04
CA MET A 151 -5.89 3.36 -0.29
C MET A 151 -5.84 2.16 0.65
N MET A 152 -4.65 1.66 1.00
CA MET A 152 -4.49 0.63 2.02
C MET A 152 -5.04 1.07 3.38
N VAL A 153 -4.76 2.31 3.81
CA VAL A 153 -5.27 2.85 5.08
C VAL A 153 -6.78 3.05 5.01
N PHE A 154 -7.31 3.71 3.97
CA PHE A 154 -8.74 3.99 3.85
C PHE A 154 -9.58 2.73 3.72
N THR A 155 -9.16 1.79 2.89
CA THR A 155 -9.85 0.50 2.77
C THR A 155 -9.76 -0.32 4.06
N GLY A 156 -8.61 -0.29 4.75
CA GLY A 156 -8.43 -0.93 6.06
C GLY A 156 -9.38 -0.36 7.12
N ILE A 157 -9.53 0.97 7.19
CA ILE A 157 -10.51 1.64 8.07
C ILE A 157 -11.94 1.22 7.71
N ALA A 158 -12.29 1.21 6.42
CA ALA A 158 -13.62 0.86 5.94
C ALA A 158 -14.03 -0.57 6.31
N ILE A 159 -13.12 -1.55 6.19
CA ILE A 159 -13.41 -2.96 6.52
C ILE A 159 -13.24 -3.28 8.00
N SER A 160 -12.66 -2.39 8.80
CA SER A 160 -12.44 -2.60 10.24
C SER A 160 -13.77 -2.59 11.00
N PRO A 161 -14.11 -3.64 11.76
CA PRO A 161 -15.36 -3.68 12.53
C PRO A 161 -15.48 -2.56 13.57
N GLY A 162 -14.37 -2.17 14.19
CA GLY A 162 -14.33 -1.12 15.21
C GLY A 162 -14.46 0.31 14.65
N MET A 163 -14.17 0.51 13.37
CA MET A 163 -14.21 1.83 12.73
C MET A 163 -15.49 2.06 11.90
N GLY A 164 -16.22 0.99 11.57
CA GLY A 164 -17.42 1.07 10.73
C GLY A 164 -18.46 2.08 11.18
N PRO A 165 -18.81 2.18 12.49
CA PRO A 165 -19.79 3.17 12.95
C PRO A 165 -19.41 4.61 12.69
N THR A 166 -18.11 4.94 12.79
CA THR A 166 -17.60 6.31 12.60
C THR A 166 -17.33 6.64 11.13
N PHE A 167 -16.89 5.65 10.37
CA PHE A 167 -16.43 5.83 8.98
C PHE A 167 -17.30 5.11 7.96
N GLY A 168 -18.61 4.93 8.25
CA GLY A 168 -19.56 4.27 7.34
C GLY A 168 -19.62 4.90 5.95
N TRP A 169 -19.44 6.21 5.85
CA TRP A 169 -19.36 6.93 4.58
C TRP A 169 -18.23 6.46 3.66
N LEU A 170 -17.13 5.93 4.22
CA LEU A 170 -16.05 5.32 3.41
C LEU A 170 -16.51 4.05 2.70
N ILE A 171 -17.37 3.26 3.34
CA ILE A 171 -17.92 2.04 2.74
C ILE A 171 -18.76 2.41 1.53
N GLU A 172 -19.61 3.43 1.66
CA GLU A 172 -20.45 3.92 0.57
C GLU A 172 -19.58 4.48 -0.59
N LEU A 173 -18.58 5.29 -0.25
CA LEU A 173 -17.65 5.88 -1.24
C LEU A 173 -16.88 4.79 -2.01
N LEU A 174 -16.51 3.69 -1.36
CA LEU A 174 -15.79 2.57 -1.98
C LEU A 174 -16.73 1.57 -2.70
N GLY A 175 -18.04 1.86 -2.75
CA GLY A 175 -19.02 1.03 -3.44
C GLY A 175 -19.41 -0.23 -2.69
N GLY A 176 -19.36 -0.21 -1.35
CA GLY A 176 -19.79 -1.29 -0.49
C GLY A 176 -18.66 -2.02 0.24
N ARG A 177 -19.03 -2.80 1.26
CA ARG A 177 -18.08 -3.47 2.15
C ARG A 177 -17.23 -4.53 1.43
N GLN A 178 -17.79 -5.25 0.48
CA GLN A 178 -17.06 -6.25 -0.30
C GLN A 178 -16.13 -5.57 -1.31
N SER A 179 -16.56 -4.45 -1.90
CA SER A 179 -15.69 -3.61 -2.75
C SER A 179 -14.49 -3.09 -1.97
N ALA A 180 -14.70 -2.58 -0.76
CA ALA A 180 -13.59 -2.13 0.11
C ALA A 180 -12.59 -3.25 0.40
N ARG A 181 -13.06 -4.49 0.63
CA ARG A 181 -12.20 -5.67 0.81
C ARG A 181 -11.42 -6.02 -0.45
N SER A 182 -12.09 -6.02 -1.60
CA SER A 182 -11.46 -6.29 -2.90
C SER A 182 -10.39 -5.26 -3.23
N LEU A 183 -10.67 -3.98 -3.00
CA LEU A 183 -9.71 -2.90 -3.17
C LEU A 183 -8.53 -3.04 -2.20
N HIS A 184 -8.78 -3.37 -0.93
CA HIS A 184 -7.71 -3.61 0.04
C HIS A 184 -6.75 -4.72 -0.42
N PHE A 185 -7.29 -5.80 -0.95
CA PHE A 185 -6.50 -6.90 -1.52
C PHE A 185 -5.72 -6.49 -2.77
N ILE A 186 -6.32 -5.67 -3.65
CA ILE A 186 -5.66 -5.21 -4.90
C ILE A 186 -4.49 -4.28 -4.59
N PHE A 187 -4.60 -3.44 -3.57
CA PHE A 187 -3.56 -2.47 -3.21
C PHE A 187 -2.47 -3.06 -2.30
N ALA A 188 -2.67 -4.26 -1.73
CA ALA A 188 -1.70 -4.96 -0.88
C ALA A 188 -0.62 -5.68 -1.70
#